data_f4609e819782aef63df9da9d875e67f0
#
_entry.id   f4609e819782aef63df9da9d875e67f0
#
_cell.length_a   1.000
_cell.length_b   1.000
_cell.length_c   1.000
_cell.angle_alpha   90.00
_cell.angle_beta   90.00
_cell.angle_gamma   90.00
#
_symmetry.space_group_name_H-M   'P 1'
#
loop_
_entity.id
_entity.type
_entity.pdbx_description
1 polymer ?
#
loop_
_entity_poly.entity_id
_entity_poly.type
_entity_poly.pdbx_seq_one_letter_code
_entity_poly.pdbx_strand_id
1 'polypeptide(L)'
;MPSSRFLLLALLLLAGCQREPQSNGAGGLRDRELEQAQGGAVSTAPIVAEPAPTASPTQAATAAPTSSSEIDWSPLPLEHATIHLSCNLDYQQAKETPLTDFGKDSLHQAMTACAEQGVVRLWYRGRIESGFASLMERVTVTANELDIDKRVLDLDSVGGQVEEAIRAGDLIAESHWTIWVREGAVCHSACVLVLGAGDTRMIAGKVGIHRIIRMSSTAATRAELNAELDVVYLRVREYLERNGVAVAVADLMRAVPNRRLRLLSSDELHLYGLDGVNPVQDDLDRLRLMRKCGEDFVRRRDGFLRAFELRCQSKGEELEALNECGLKLRTRFGFPDTVCFAESPMSEFDLAAAAKAQEAPEEQAIEPLPPVQSEEAPSGTPQ
;
A
#
# COMPACT_ATOMS: atom_id res chain seq x y z
N MET A 1 44.39 -36.23 -68.66
CA MET A 1 44.32 -37.60 -68.19
C MET A 1 44.42 -37.60 -66.67
N PRO A 2 43.65 -38.41 -65.92
CA PRO A 2 42.23 -38.19 -65.67
C PRO A 2 41.96 -37.77 -64.20
N SER A 3 40.95 -37.04 -64.06
CA SER A 3 39.95 -36.89 -62.98
C SER A 3 39.87 -37.98 -61.92
N SER A 4 39.87 -37.59 -60.66
CA SER A 4 39.24 -38.38 -59.60
C SER A 4 38.48 -37.46 -58.65
N ARG A 5 37.16 -37.64 -58.70
CA ARG A 5 36.16 -37.02 -57.78
C ARG A 5 36.28 -37.68 -56.40
N PHE A 6 36.57 -36.93 -55.36
CA PHE A 6 36.33 -37.36 -53.99
C PHE A 6 35.12 -36.64 -53.46
N LEU A 7 34.09 -37.42 -53.28
CA LEU A 7 32.88 -37.10 -52.55
C LEU A 7 33.24 -37.15 -51.05
N LEU A 8 33.34 -36.01 -50.38
CA LEU A 8 33.45 -35.93 -48.93
C LEU A 8 32.06 -35.77 -48.34
N LEU A 9 31.61 -36.88 -47.78
CA LEU A 9 30.40 -36.95 -46.96
C LEU A 9 30.73 -36.28 -45.60
N ALA A 10 30.27 -35.06 -45.36
CA ALA A 10 30.36 -34.42 -44.06
C ALA A 10 29.23 -34.94 -43.16
N LEU A 11 29.55 -35.84 -42.25
CA LEU A 11 28.71 -36.19 -41.11
C LEU A 11 28.70 -35.01 -40.13
N LEU A 12 27.62 -34.28 -40.10
CA LEU A 12 27.30 -33.33 -39.04
C LEU A 12 26.84 -34.10 -37.79
N LEU A 13 27.75 -34.30 -36.86
CA LEU A 13 27.45 -34.72 -35.51
C LEU A 13 26.74 -33.51 -34.80
N LEU A 14 25.43 -33.56 -34.71
CA LEU A 14 24.61 -32.76 -33.83
C LEU A 14 24.85 -33.26 -32.40
N ALA A 15 25.83 -32.65 -31.71
CA ALA A 15 25.93 -32.73 -30.28
C ALA A 15 24.80 -31.93 -29.68
N GLY A 16 23.67 -32.60 -29.41
CA GLY A 16 22.58 -32.05 -28.62
C GLY A 16 23.04 -31.82 -27.18
N CYS A 17 23.30 -30.58 -26.82
CA CYS A 17 23.35 -30.20 -25.44
C CYS A 17 21.93 -30.38 -24.86
N GLN A 18 21.70 -31.53 -24.24
CA GLN A 18 20.58 -31.72 -23.32
C GLN A 18 20.87 -30.84 -22.10
N ARG A 19 20.28 -29.65 -22.11
CA ARG A 19 20.13 -28.83 -20.92
C ARG A 19 19.01 -29.46 -20.11
N GLU A 20 19.34 -30.13 -19.03
CA GLU A 20 18.36 -30.56 -18.04
C GLU A 20 17.56 -29.29 -17.60
N PRO A 21 16.24 -29.37 -17.61
CA PRO A 21 15.45 -28.28 -17.03
C PRO A 21 15.62 -28.32 -15.51
N GLN A 22 16.30 -27.34 -14.96
CA GLN A 22 16.22 -27.08 -13.53
C GLN A 22 14.75 -26.68 -13.23
N SER A 23 13.99 -27.66 -12.76
CA SER A 23 12.65 -27.49 -12.23
C SER A 23 12.75 -26.93 -10.82
N ASN A 24 12.94 -25.62 -10.68
CA ASN A 24 12.70 -24.96 -9.41
C ASN A 24 12.11 -23.57 -9.68
N GLY A 25 10.83 -23.37 -9.41
CA GLY A 25 10.16 -22.09 -9.25
C GLY A 25 9.26 -21.61 -10.39
N ALA A 26 9.46 -22.04 -11.63
CA ALA A 26 8.65 -21.53 -12.76
C ALA A 26 7.28 -22.22 -12.92
N GLY A 27 7.13 -23.44 -12.44
CA GLY A 27 5.85 -24.18 -12.50
C GLY A 27 4.75 -23.53 -11.67
N GLY A 28 5.07 -23.17 -10.44
CA GLY A 28 4.10 -22.57 -9.53
C GLY A 28 3.55 -21.21 -10.01
N LEU A 29 4.36 -20.43 -10.73
CA LEU A 29 3.93 -19.16 -11.30
C LEU A 29 3.03 -19.37 -12.54
N ARG A 30 3.35 -20.33 -13.40
CA ARG A 30 2.54 -20.64 -14.58
C ARG A 30 1.19 -21.25 -14.22
N ASP A 31 1.16 -22.16 -13.24
CA ASP A 31 -0.08 -22.77 -12.77
C ASP A 31 -0.98 -21.73 -12.10
N ARG A 32 -0.40 -20.80 -11.34
CA ARG A 32 -1.11 -19.63 -10.79
C ARG A 32 -1.63 -18.68 -11.88
N GLU A 33 -0.85 -18.40 -12.92
CA GLU A 33 -1.30 -17.59 -14.05
C GLU A 33 -2.45 -18.24 -14.83
N LEU A 34 -2.47 -19.57 -14.97
CA LEU A 34 -3.55 -20.31 -15.60
C LEU A 34 -4.81 -20.38 -14.72
N GLU A 35 -4.67 -20.60 -13.43
CA GLU A 35 -5.77 -20.54 -12.46
C GLU A 35 -6.36 -19.13 -12.37
N GLN A 36 -5.50 -18.12 -12.41
CA GLN A 36 -5.84 -16.71 -12.39
C GLN A 36 -6.61 -16.25 -13.65
N ALA A 37 -6.33 -16.84 -14.81
CA ALA A 37 -7.06 -16.55 -16.05
C ALA A 37 -8.52 -17.03 -16.02
N GLN A 38 -8.87 -17.90 -15.06
CA GLN A 38 -10.25 -18.40 -14.88
C GLN A 38 -11.08 -17.55 -13.91
N GLY A 39 -10.45 -16.62 -13.18
CA GLY A 39 -11.11 -15.76 -12.19
C GLY A 39 -11.36 -14.35 -12.71
N GLY A 40 -12.44 -14.12 -13.46
CA GLY A 40 -12.81 -12.79 -13.94
C GLY A 40 -13.33 -11.85 -12.86
N ALA A 41 -13.23 -10.52 -13.07
CA ALA A 41 -13.98 -9.56 -12.29
C ALA A 41 -15.49 -9.81 -12.48
N VAL A 42 -16.18 -10.01 -11.38
CA VAL A 42 -17.59 -10.40 -11.36
C VAL A 42 -18.39 -9.27 -10.76
N SER A 43 -19.42 -8.80 -11.47
CA SER A 43 -20.42 -7.90 -10.92
C SER A 43 -21.69 -8.68 -10.60
N THR A 44 -22.19 -8.52 -9.40
CA THR A 44 -23.43 -9.13 -8.90
C THR A 44 -24.50 -8.08 -8.59
N ALA A 45 -24.20 -6.78 -8.75
CA ALA A 45 -25.13 -5.71 -8.42
C ALA A 45 -26.44 -5.82 -9.23
N PRO A 46 -27.59 -5.66 -8.58
CA PRO A 46 -28.88 -5.57 -9.28
C PRO A 46 -28.90 -4.30 -10.14
N ILE A 47 -29.41 -4.41 -11.37
CA ILE A 47 -29.68 -3.24 -12.20
C ILE A 47 -30.99 -2.64 -11.73
N VAL A 48 -30.89 -1.63 -10.89
CA VAL A 48 -32.05 -0.74 -10.64
C VAL A 48 -31.96 0.33 -11.71
N ALA A 49 -32.95 0.37 -12.60
CA ALA A 49 -33.12 1.49 -13.52
C ALA A 49 -33.49 2.72 -12.68
N GLU A 50 -32.51 3.53 -12.36
CA GLU A 50 -32.76 4.85 -11.76
C GLU A 50 -33.40 5.74 -12.84
N PRO A 51 -34.54 6.41 -12.54
CA PRO A 51 -35.10 7.39 -13.45
C PRO A 51 -34.07 8.49 -13.68
N ALA A 52 -33.90 8.87 -14.95
CA ALA A 52 -32.97 9.92 -15.37
C ALA A 52 -33.13 11.18 -14.47
N PRO A 53 -32.05 11.76 -13.96
CA PRO A 53 -32.12 12.95 -13.14
C PRO A 53 -32.64 14.13 -13.98
N THR A 54 -33.82 14.60 -13.66
CA THR A 54 -34.28 15.92 -14.06
C THR A 54 -33.38 16.95 -13.36
N ALA A 55 -32.59 17.64 -14.16
CA ALA A 55 -31.74 18.70 -13.69
C ALA A 55 -32.55 19.80 -13.01
N SER A 56 -32.36 19.96 -11.71
CA SER A 56 -32.67 21.21 -10.97
C SER A 56 -31.41 21.64 -10.24
N PRO A 57 -30.95 22.87 -10.46
CA PRO A 57 -29.76 23.38 -9.77
C PRO A 57 -30.13 23.85 -8.38
N THR A 58 -29.23 23.65 -7.45
CA THR A 58 -29.17 24.26 -6.11
C THR A 58 -29.51 23.33 -4.97
N GLN A 59 -28.47 22.71 -4.42
CA GLN A 59 -28.14 22.86 -3.00
C GLN A 59 -26.87 22.05 -2.74
N ALA A 60 -25.79 22.78 -2.42
CA ALA A 60 -24.62 22.19 -1.77
C ALA A 60 -25.09 21.64 -0.42
N ALA A 61 -25.34 20.35 -0.36
CA ALA A 61 -25.60 19.64 0.88
C ALA A 61 -24.26 19.14 1.40
N THR A 62 -23.73 19.87 2.38
CA THR A 62 -22.83 19.39 3.40
C THR A 62 -23.56 18.24 4.12
N ALA A 63 -23.38 17.02 3.67
CA ALA A 63 -23.77 15.83 4.40
C ALA A 63 -22.50 15.12 4.83
N ALA A 64 -22.05 15.43 6.04
CA ALA A 64 -21.21 14.52 6.78
C ALA A 64 -22.01 13.21 6.95
N PRO A 65 -21.45 12.04 6.65
CA PRO A 65 -22.08 10.78 7.00
C PRO A 65 -21.94 10.54 8.50
N THR A 66 -22.86 11.07 9.28
CA THR A 66 -23.10 10.68 10.67
C THR A 66 -24.19 9.64 10.70
N SER A 67 -23.84 8.42 10.38
CA SER A 67 -24.50 7.25 10.93
C SER A 67 -23.40 6.29 11.36
N SER A 68 -23.14 6.21 12.66
CA SER A 68 -22.50 5.07 13.29
C SER A 68 -23.41 3.88 13.06
N SER A 69 -23.36 3.27 11.87
CA SER A 69 -23.93 1.95 11.68
C SER A 69 -23.12 1.02 12.59
N GLU A 70 -23.80 0.40 13.51
CA GLU A 70 -23.20 -0.60 14.40
C GLU A 70 -22.52 -1.66 13.51
N ILE A 71 -21.22 -1.86 13.73
CA ILE A 71 -20.43 -2.80 12.92
C ILE A 71 -20.98 -4.20 13.16
N ASP A 72 -21.25 -4.90 12.09
CA ASP A 72 -21.63 -6.30 12.15
C ASP A 72 -20.38 -7.17 12.45
N TRP A 73 -20.35 -7.79 13.62
CA TRP A 73 -19.28 -8.67 14.09
C TRP A 73 -19.58 -10.16 13.88
N SER A 74 -20.60 -10.50 13.11
CA SER A 74 -20.90 -11.89 12.76
C SER A 74 -19.75 -12.57 12.00
N PRO A 75 -19.63 -13.91 12.00
CA PRO A 75 -18.56 -14.62 11.28
C PRO A 75 -18.47 -14.21 9.81
N LEU A 76 -17.24 -13.94 9.32
CA LEU A 76 -17.00 -13.56 7.92
C LEU A 76 -16.81 -14.79 7.05
N PRO A 77 -17.38 -14.82 5.82
CA PRO A 77 -17.24 -15.91 4.86
C PRO A 77 -15.89 -15.78 4.09
N LEU A 78 -14.76 -15.92 4.80
CA LEU A 78 -13.40 -15.79 4.25
C LEU A 78 -12.64 -17.12 4.27
N GLU A 79 -13.35 -18.24 4.15
CA GLU A 79 -12.78 -19.60 4.26
C GLU A 79 -11.69 -19.90 3.21
N HIS A 80 -11.71 -19.21 2.07
CA HIS A 80 -10.75 -19.41 0.97
C HIS A 80 -9.64 -18.35 0.93
N ALA A 81 -9.59 -17.46 1.90
CA ALA A 81 -8.54 -16.49 2.04
C ALA A 81 -7.52 -16.92 3.11
N THR A 82 -6.26 -16.61 2.87
CA THR A 82 -5.23 -16.69 3.89
C THR A 82 -4.94 -15.28 4.36
N ILE A 83 -5.08 -15.05 5.66
CA ILE A 83 -4.96 -13.72 6.26
C ILE A 83 -3.95 -13.82 7.41
N HIS A 84 -2.96 -12.94 7.39
CA HIS A 84 -2.00 -12.80 8.46
C HIS A 84 -1.93 -11.36 8.95
N LEU A 85 -1.60 -11.20 10.21
CA LEU A 85 -1.39 -9.91 10.84
C LEU A 85 0.05 -9.81 11.34
N SER A 86 0.67 -8.66 11.18
CA SER A 86 1.99 -8.34 11.71
C SER A 86 2.02 -6.91 12.23
N CYS A 87 2.75 -6.70 13.32
CA CYS A 87 2.96 -5.39 13.92
C CYS A 87 4.37 -4.84 13.64
N ASN A 88 5.06 -5.34 12.62
CA ASN A 88 6.41 -4.95 12.27
C ASN A 88 6.48 -4.34 10.86
N LEU A 89 7.19 -3.21 10.72
CA LEU A 89 7.46 -2.61 9.41
C LEU A 89 8.45 -3.44 8.59
N ASP A 90 9.42 -4.08 9.24
CA ASP A 90 10.35 -4.98 8.57
C ASP A 90 9.66 -6.32 8.29
N TYR A 91 9.16 -6.46 7.06
CA TYR A 91 8.48 -7.68 6.60
C TYR A 91 9.41 -8.91 6.50
N GLN A 92 10.74 -8.73 6.42
CA GLN A 92 11.68 -9.85 6.36
C GLN A 92 11.87 -10.50 7.73
N GLN A 93 11.70 -9.74 8.80
CA GLN A 93 11.80 -10.20 10.17
C GLN A 93 10.44 -10.43 10.85
N ALA A 94 9.37 -10.05 10.17
CA ALA A 94 8.03 -10.10 10.74
C ALA A 94 7.57 -11.55 10.94
N LYS A 95 7.27 -11.91 12.19
CA LYS A 95 6.44 -13.07 12.47
C LYS A 95 5.02 -12.74 12.08
N GLU A 96 4.58 -13.27 10.95
CA GLU A 96 3.19 -13.17 10.51
C GLU A 96 2.35 -14.14 11.33
N THR A 97 1.35 -13.63 12.04
CA THR A 97 0.41 -14.45 12.80
C THR A 97 -0.83 -14.71 11.95
N PRO A 98 -1.21 -15.99 11.73
CA PRO A 98 -2.46 -16.30 11.07
C PRO A 98 -3.63 -15.69 11.81
N LEU A 99 -4.48 -14.98 11.09
CA LEU A 99 -5.71 -14.40 11.60
C LEU A 99 -6.89 -15.22 11.07
N THR A 100 -7.54 -15.95 11.96
CA THR A 100 -8.65 -16.86 11.63
C THR A 100 -9.95 -16.48 12.31
N ASP A 101 -9.89 -15.64 13.33
CA ASP A 101 -11.06 -15.08 14.02
C ASP A 101 -11.07 -13.56 13.85
N PHE A 102 -12.16 -13.06 13.31
CA PHE A 102 -12.37 -11.65 12.98
C PHE A 102 -13.40 -10.99 13.92
N GLY A 103 -13.68 -11.60 15.04
CA GLY A 103 -14.51 -11.03 16.10
C GLY A 103 -13.81 -9.85 16.78
N LYS A 104 -14.59 -8.98 17.44
CA LYS A 104 -14.09 -7.73 18.05
C LYS A 104 -12.94 -7.99 19.03
N ASP A 105 -13.15 -8.90 19.98
CA ASP A 105 -12.17 -9.17 21.03
C ASP A 105 -10.90 -9.83 20.47
N SER A 106 -11.06 -10.73 19.50
CA SER A 106 -9.93 -11.41 18.83
C SER A 106 -9.07 -10.45 18.05
N LEU A 107 -9.68 -9.54 17.27
CA LEU A 107 -8.95 -8.50 16.54
C LEU A 107 -8.25 -7.53 17.49
N HIS A 108 -8.95 -7.06 18.52
CA HIS A 108 -8.38 -6.15 19.50
C HIS A 108 -7.17 -6.80 20.20
N GLN A 109 -7.28 -8.05 20.64
CA GLN A 109 -6.18 -8.79 21.24
C GLN A 109 -4.99 -8.97 20.27
N ALA A 110 -5.26 -9.36 19.03
CA ALA A 110 -4.23 -9.56 18.00
C ALA A 110 -3.49 -8.25 17.66
N MET A 111 -4.19 -7.10 17.70
CA MET A 111 -3.66 -5.79 17.32
C MET A 111 -3.09 -4.98 18.51
N THR A 112 -3.25 -5.43 19.74
CA THR A 112 -2.72 -4.70 20.93
C THR A 112 -1.21 -4.48 20.84
N ALA A 113 -0.44 -5.48 20.42
CA ALA A 113 1.01 -5.32 20.20
C ALA A 113 1.35 -4.34 19.08
N CYS A 114 0.43 -4.12 18.13
CA CYS A 114 0.61 -3.18 17.03
C CYS A 114 0.50 -1.72 17.50
N ALA A 115 -0.27 -1.45 18.57
CA ALA A 115 -0.38 -0.12 19.15
C ALA A 115 0.99 0.37 19.69
N GLU A 116 1.76 -0.50 20.35
CA GLU A 116 3.09 -0.17 20.83
C GLU A 116 4.08 0.14 19.70
N GLN A 117 3.91 -0.50 18.54
CA GLN A 117 4.75 -0.30 17.37
C GLN A 117 4.23 0.81 16.43
N GLY A 118 3.00 1.28 16.66
CA GLY A 118 2.33 2.29 15.83
C GLY A 118 2.06 1.83 14.39
N VAL A 119 2.06 0.50 14.13
CA VAL A 119 1.86 -0.05 12.79
C VAL A 119 1.09 -1.36 12.81
N VAL A 120 0.14 -1.50 11.89
CA VAL A 120 -0.53 -2.76 11.57
C VAL A 120 -0.32 -3.10 10.10
N ARG A 121 0.08 -4.34 9.85
CA ARG A 121 0.17 -4.92 8.52
C ARG A 121 -0.77 -6.09 8.41
N LEU A 122 -1.71 -5.97 7.49
CA LEU A 122 -2.62 -7.03 7.11
C LEU A 122 -2.15 -7.65 5.80
N TRP A 123 -1.77 -8.90 5.81
CA TRP A 123 -1.47 -9.65 4.59
C TRP A 123 -2.71 -10.46 4.18
N TYR A 124 -3.20 -10.18 3.00
CA TYR A 124 -4.37 -10.85 2.42
C TYR A 124 -4.01 -11.59 1.16
N ARG A 125 -4.23 -12.89 1.14
CA ARG A 125 -4.06 -13.74 -0.02
C ARG A 125 -5.36 -14.48 -0.32
N GLY A 126 -6.04 -14.10 -1.39
CA GLY A 126 -7.31 -14.71 -1.77
C GLY A 126 -8.06 -13.90 -2.80
N ARG A 127 -9.29 -14.34 -3.09
CA ARG A 127 -10.20 -13.61 -3.96
C ARG A 127 -10.89 -12.49 -3.19
N ILE A 128 -11.20 -11.39 -3.87
CA ILE A 128 -12.06 -10.33 -3.33
C ILE A 128 -13.50 -10.83 -3.38
N GLU A 129 -13.97 -11.41 -2.29
CA GLU A 129 -15.30 -12.01 -2.15
C GLU A 129 -16.07 -11.36 -0.99
N SER A 130 -17.33 -11.72 -0.80
CA SER A 130 -18.13 -11.19 0.31
C SER A 130 -17.41 -11.42 1.64
N GLY A 131 -17.37 -10.40 2.49
CA GLY A 131 -16.61 -10.39 3.74
C GLY A 131 -15.27 -9.65 3.66
N PHE A 132 -14.68 -9.42 2.49
CA PHE A 132 -13.42 -8.69 2.39
C PHE A 132 -13.56 -7.22 2.82
N ALA A 133 -14.63 -6.53 2.39
CA ALA A 133 -14.88 -5.16 2.82
C ALA A 133 -15.16 -5.08 4.33
N SER A 134 -15.92 -6.04 4.87
CA SER A 134 -16.17 -6.11 6.32
C SER A 134 -14.91 -6.43 7.12
N LEU A 135 -13.97 -7.22 6.57
CA LEU A 135 -12.65 -7.40 7.17
C LEU A 135 -11.90 -6.07 7.25
N MET A 136 -11.86 -5.31 6.14
CA MET A 136 -11.18 -4.02 6.12
C MET A 136 -11.80 -3.02 7.09
N GLU A 137 -13.14 -2.98 7.18
CA GLU A 137 -13.88 -2.16 8.14
C GLU A 137 -13.50 -2.49 9.58
N ARG A 138 -13.54 -3.76 9.96
CA ARG A 138 -13.22 -4.23 11.32
C ARG A 138 -11.78 -3.93 11.71
N VAL A 139 -10.82 -4.23 10.84
CA VAL A 139 -9.40 -3.92 11.08
C VAL A 139 -9.16 -2.43 11.19
N THR A 140 -9.81 -1.63 10.34
CA THR A 140 -9.71 -0.15 10.38
C THR A 140 -10.26 0.40 11.69
N VAL A 141 -11.44 -0.05 12.12
CA VAL A 141 -12.04 0.44 13.38
C VAL A 141 -11.19 0.03 14.59
N THR A 142 -10.72 -1.21 14.63
CA THR A 142 -9.82 -1.67 15.69
C THR A 142 -8.51 -0.87 15.69
N ALA A 143 -7.96 -0.53 14.52
CA ALA A 143 -6.77 0.32 14.41
C ALA A 143 -7.03 1.75 14.94
N ASN A 144 -8.24 2.30 14.67
CA ASN A 144 -8.66 3.60 15.23
C ASN A 144 -8.81 3.54 16.75
N GLU A 145 -9.43 2.47 17.29
CA GLU A 145 -9.59 2.27 18.75
C GLU A 145 -8.25 2.14 19.48
N LEU A 146 -7.21 1.68 18.78
CA LEU A 146 -5.85 1.47 19.32
C LEU A 146 -4.84 2.56 18.90
N ASP A 147 -5.29 3.66 18.32
CA ASP A 147 -4.45 4.77 17.83
C ASP A 147 -3.30 4.32 16.90
N ILE A 148 -3.57 3.35 16.02
CA ILE A 148 -2.58 2.84 15.05
C ILE A 148 -2.71 3.62 13.75
N ASP A 149 -1.75 4.51 13.48
CA ASP A 149 -1.76 5.39 12.31
C ASP A 149 -1.21 4.74 11.04
N LYS A 150 -0.17 3.90 11.17
CA LYS A 150 0.45 3.25 10.01
C LYS A 150 -0.26 1.95 9.68
N ARG A 151 -0.93 1.93 8.54
CA ARG A 151 -1.73 0.78 8.08
C ARG A 151 -1.24 0.33 6.73
N VAL A 152 -0.88 -0.95 6.63
CA VAL A 152 -0.37 -1.55 5.39
C VAL A 152 -1.21 -2.77 5.05
N LEU A 153 -1.75 -2.80 3.84
CA LEU A 153 -2.38 -3.97 3.27
C LEU A 153 -1.45 -4.59 2.23
N ASP A 154 -0.86 -5.73 2.58
CA ASP A 154 -0.14 -6.58 1.65
C ASP A 154 -1.15 -7.43 0.86
N LEU A 155 -1.27 -7.18 -0.42
CA LEU A 155 -2.34 -7.72 -1.25
C LEU A 155 -1.80 -8.71 -2.28
N ASP A 156 -2.29 -9.96 -2.24
CA ASP A 156 -2.03 -11.00 -3.23
C ASP A 156 -3.37 -11.59 -3.68
N SER A 157 -3.96 -11.03 -4.75
CA SER A 157 -5.31 -11.37 -5.18
C SER A 157 -5.45 -11.45 -6.69
N VAL A 158 -6.14 -12.47 -7.13
CA VAL A 158 -6.55 -12.64 -8.53
C VAL A 158 -7.81 -11.83 -8.90
N GLY A 159 -8.32 -11.03 -7.98
CA GLY A 159 -9.54 -10.28 -8.13
C GLY A 159 -10.77 -11.01 -7.58
N GLY A 160 -11.95 -10.65 -8.06
CA GLY A 160 -13.21 -11.20 -7.56
C GLY A 160 -14.39 -10.28 -7.86
N GLN A 161 -15.20 -9.98 -6.85
CA GLN A 161 -16.43 -9.17 -6.98
C GLN A 161 -16.08 -7.69 -7.06
N VAL A 162 -16.58 -7.02 -8.08
CA VAL A 162 -16.35 -5.58 -8.33
C VAL A 162 -16.97 -4.74 -7.22
N GLU A 163 -18.18 -5.06 -6.84
CA GLU A 163 -18.95 -4.35 -5.81
C GLU A 163 -18.25 -4.42 -4.44
N GLU A 164 -17.71 -5.59 -4.11
CA GLU A 164 -16.97 -5.81 -2.88
C GLU A 164 -15.64 -5.04 -2.88
N ALA A 165 -14.95 -5.03 -4.04
CA ALA A 165 -13.73 -4.27 -4.20
C ALA A 165 -13.95 -2.75 -4.08
N ILE A 166 -15.05 -2.24 -4.65
CA ILE A 166 -15.44 -0.83 -4.52
C ILE A 166 -15.76 -0.48 -3.06
N ARG A 167 -16.57 -1.31 -2.38
CA ARG A 167 -16.94 -1.09 -0.98
C ARG A 167 -15.71 -1.10 -0.05
N ALA A 168 -14.82 -2.07 -0.24
CA ALA A 168 -13.56 -2.12 0.51
C ALA A 168 -12.66 -0.93 0.19
N GLY A 169 -12.60 -0.53 -1.08
CA GLY A 169 -11.80 0.61 -1.50
C GLY A 169 -12.30 1.94 -0.93
N ASP A 170 -13.61 2.15 -0.83
CA ASP A 170 -14.16 3.35 -0.20
C ASP A 170 -13.75 3.43 1.29
N LEU A 171 -13.77 2.31 2.03
CA LEU A 171 -13.27 2.24 3.41
C LEU A 171 -11.77 2.49 3.52
N ILE A 172 -10.98 1.95 2.58
CA ILE A 172 -9.53 2.13 2.51
C ILE A 172 -9.18 3.59 2.27
N ALA A 173 -9.84 4.23 1.30
CA ALA A 173 -9.59 5.62 0.93
C ALA A 173 -9.88 6.62 2.07
N GLU A 174 -10.78 6.29 3.00
CA GLU A 174 -11.14 7.12 4.15
C GLU A 174 -10.24 6.86 5.38
N SER A 175 -9.30 5.90 5.30
CA SER A 175 -8.65 5.33 6.50
C SER A 175 -7.13 5.26 6.43
N HIS A 176 -6.49 5.95 5.50
CA HIS A 176 -5.04 6.11 5.39
C HIS A 176 -4.24 4.82 5.25
N TRP A 177 -4.55 4.02 4.24
CA TRP A 177 -3.86 2.77 3.97
C TRP A 177 -2.76 2.90 2.92
N THR A 178 -1.61 2.26 3.18
CA THR A 178 -0.63 1.89 2.16
C THR A 178 -1.00 0.52 1.60
N ILE A 179 -1.17 0.41 0.29
CA ILE A 179 -1.39 -0.88 -0.38
C ILE A 179 -0.07 -1.36 -0.98
N TRP A 180 0.31 -2.58 -0.66
CA TRP A 180 1.54 -3.17 -1.16
C TRP A 180 1.26 -4.46 -1.93
N VAL A 181 1.72 -4.51 -3.19
CA VAL A 181 1.78 -5.75 -4.00
C VAL A 181 3.24 -6.18 -4.05
N ARG A 182 3.62 -7.12 -3.17
CA ARG A 182 5.01 -7.56 -3.01
C ARG A 182 5.52 -8.33 -4.23
N GLU A 183 6.83 -8.51 -4.31
CA GLU A 183 7.45 -9.40 -5.28
C GLU A 183 6.87 -10.82 -5.16
N GLY A 184 6.53 -11.42 -6.29
CA GLY A 184 5.85 -12.71 -6.35
C GLY A 184 4.34 -12.67 -6.09
N ALA A 185 3.78 -11.57 -5.58
CA ALA A 185 2.34 -11.36 -5.45
C ALA A 185 1.71 -10.85 -6.74
N VAL A 186 0.40 -10.97 -6.83
CA VAL A 186 -0.39 -10.48 -7.96
C VAL A 186 -1.56 -9.62 -7.47
N CYS A 187 -1.92 -8.62 -8.27
CA CYS A 187 -3.15 -7.88 -8.10
C CYS A 187 -3.87 -7.79 -9.46
N HIS A 188 -4.84 -8.66 -9.67
CA HIS A 188 -5.52 -8.76 -10.96
C HIS A 188 -6.99 -8.37 -10.85
N SER A 189 -7.53 -7.82 -11.95
CA SER A 189 -8.97 -7.65 -12.14
C SER A 189 -9.59 -6.71 -11.06
N ALA A 190 -10.57 -7.16 -10.27
CA ALA A 190 -11.19 -6.36 -9.20
C ALA A 190 -10.19 -5.94 -8.10
N CYS A 191 -9.07 -6.65 -7.92
CA CYS A 191 -8.00 -6.25 -7.02
C CYS A 191 -7.40 -4.87 -7.38
N VAL A 192 -7.39 -4.51 -8.67
CA VAL A 192 -6.88 -3.20 -9.13
C VAL A 192 -7.73 -2.04 -8.57
N LEU A 193 -9.01 -2.28 -8.30
CA LEU A 193 -9.87 -1.30 -7.65
C LEU A 193 -9.43 -1.09 -6.18
N VAL A 194 -9.16 -2.17 -5.45
CA VAL A 194 -8.62 -2.09 -4.08
C VAL A 194 -7.28 -1.38 -4.07
N LEU A 195 -6.36 -1.74 -4.99
CA LEU A 195 -5.06 -1.08 -5.14
C LEU A 195 -5.22 0.44 -5.36
N GLY A 196 -6.18 0.83 -6.22
CA GLY A 196 -6.45 2.22 -6.55
C GLY A 196 -6.92 3.09 -5.38
N ALA A 197 -7.39 2.49 -4.28
CA ALA A 197 -7.88 3.20 -3.11
C ALA A 197 -6.78 3.61 -2.11
N GLY A 198 -5.59 3.03 -2.20
CA GLY A 198 -4.52 3.33 -1.24
C GLY A 198 -4.01 4.76 -1.35
N ASP A 199 -3.66 5.38 -0.22
CA ASP A 199 -2.99 6.68 -0.19
C ASP A 199 -1.57 6.58 -0.74
N THR A 200 -0.91 5.45 -0.47
CA THR A 200 0.36 5.08 -1.07
C THR A 200 0.25 3.68 -1.66
N ARG A 201 0.76 3.49 -2.87
CA ARG A 201 0.70 2.25 -3.63
C ARG A 201 2.11 1.80 -3.92
N MET A 202 2.51 0.62 -3.41
CA MET A 202 3.85 0.04 -3.57
C MET A 202 3.73 -1.24 -4.40
N ILE A 203 4.37 -1.28 -5.56
CA ILE A 203 4.23 -2.39 -6.49
C ILE A 203 5.59 -2.96 -6.84
N ALA A 204 5.87 -4.16 -6.35
CA ALA A 204 6.99 -5.00 -6.77
C ALA A 204 6.50 -6.29 -7.48
N GLY A 205 5.20 -6.58 -7.38
CA GLY A 205 4.54 -7.73 -7.99
C GLY A 205 3.92 -7.40 -9.35
N LYS A 206 2.95 -8.21 -9.75
CA LYS A 206 2.30 -8.08 -11.06
C LYS A 206 0.88 -7.52 -10.92
N VAL A 207 0.57 -6.48 -11.67
CA VAL A 207 -0.77 -5.90 -11.77
C VAL A 207 -1.36 -6.22 -13.15
N GLY A 208 -2.59 -6.73 -13.19
CA GLY A 208 -3.19 -7.17 -14.45
C GLY A 208 -4.69 -6.89 -14.53
N ILE A 209 -5.15 -6.62 -15.72
CA ILE A 209 -6.54 -6.27 -16.01
C ILE A 209 -7.15 -7.15 -17.09
N HIS A 210 -8.44 -7.31 -17.01
CA HIS A 210 -9.28 -7.92 -18.04
C HIS A 210 -10.74 -7.49 -17.90
N ARG A 211 -11.58 -7.87 -18.86
CA ARG A 211 -12.99 -7.49 -18.94
C ARG A 211 -13.81 -8.04 -17.76
N ILE A 212 -14.68 -7.21 -17.20
CA ILE A 212 -15.64 -7.59 -16.18
C ILE A 212 -16.67 -8.56 -16.75
N ILE A 213 -17.04 -9.58 -15.98
CA ILE A 213 -18.08 -10.55 -16.29
C ILE A 213 -19.28 -10.32 -15.38
N ARG A 214 -20.46 -10.31 -15.99
CA ARG A 214 -21.74 -10.27 -15.26
C ARG A 214 -22.24 -11.70 -15.02
N MET A 215 -21.90 -12.30 -13.89
CA MET A 215 -22.34 -13.68 -13.57
C MET A 215 -23.83 -13.80 -13.31
N SER A 216 -24.47 -12.73 -12.84
CA SER A 216 -25.92 -12.66 -12.59
C SER A 216 -26.72 -12.19 -13.82
N SER A 217 -26.09 -12.04 -14.99
CA SER A 217 -26.78 -11.58 -16.19
C SER A 217 -27.76 -12.64 -16.72
N THR A 218 -28.94 -12.17 -17.08
CA THR A 218 -29.96 -12.95 -17.81
C THR A 218 -30.06 -12.50 -19.28
N ALA A 219 -29.15 -11.64 -19.74
CA ALA A 219 -29.14 -11.10 -21.10
C ALA A 219 -29.07 -12.22 -22.15
N ALA A 220 -29.99 -12.19 -23.10
CA ALA A 220 -30.06 -13.13 -24.20
C ALA A 220 -29.38 -12.58 -25.47
N THR A 221 -29.15 -11.26 -25.53
CA THR A 221 -28.55 -10.58 -26.69
C THR A 221 -27.28 -9.82 -26.28
N ARG A 222 -26.43 -9.57 -27.30
CA ARG A 222 -25.22 -8.72 -27.10
C ARG A 222 -25.58 -7.30 -26.67
N ALA A 223 -26.69 -6.77 -27.15
CA ALA A 223 -27.15 -5.42 -26.82
C ALA A 223 -27.56 -5.34 -25.34
N GLU A 224 -28.34 -6.29 -24.85
CA GLU A 224 -28.72 -6.39 -23.43
C GLU A 224 -27.51 -6.54 -22.53
N LEU A 225 -26.59 -7.47 -22.85
CA LEU A 225 -25.37 -7.65 -22.06
C LEU A 225 -24.50 -6.39 -22.04
N ASN A 226 -24.36 -5.69 -23.18
CA ASN A 226 -23.59 -4.45 -23.21
C ASN A 226 -24.26 -3.34 -22.37
N ALA A 227 -25.59 -3.21 -22.42
CA ALA A 227 -26.30 -2.25 -21.58
C ALA A 227 -26.08 -2.52 -20.08
N GLU A 228 -26.13 -3.79 -19.66
CA GLU A 228 -25.79 -4.16 -18.28
C GLU A 228 -24.35 -3.83 -17.92
N LEU A 229 -23.39 -4.12 -18.80
CA LEU A 229 -21.99 -3.83 -18.56
C LEU A 229 -21.71 -2.32 -18.54
N ASP A 230 -22.44 -1.51 -19.30
CA ASP A 230 -22.28 -0.04 -19.29
C ASP A 230 -22.57 0.53 -17.90
N VAL A 231 -23.60 0.02 -17.22
CA VAL A 231 -23.91 0.44 -15.83
C VAL A 231 -22.75 0.11 -14.88
N VAL A 232 -22.17 -1.09 -14.98
CA VAL A 232 -21.04 -1.51 -14.13
C VAL A 232 -19.81 -0.66 -14.41
N TYR A 233 -19.49 -0.45 -15.70
CA TYR A 233 -18.32 0.36 -16.08
C TYR A 233 -18.48 1.83 -15.69
N LEU A 234 -19.69 2.38 -15.70
CA LEU A 234 -19.93 3.73 -15.19
C LEU A 234 -19.53 3.83 -13.72
N ARG A 235 -19.98 2.91 -12.86
CA ARG A 235 -19.61 2.86 -11.45
C ARG A 235 -18.11 2.70 -11.24
N VAL A 236 -17.46 1.86 -12.04
CA VAL A 236 -16.00 1.68 -11.98
C VAL A 236 -15.27 2.96 -12.36
N ARG A 237 -15.74 3.70 -13.39
CA ARG A 237 -15.14 4.98 -13.80
C ARG A 237 -15.26 6.03 -12.68
N GLU A 238 -16.45 6.20 -12.13
CA GLU A 238 -16.71 7.12 -11.01
C GLU A 238 -15.85 6.77 -9.78
N TYR A 239 -15.69 5.47 -9.51
CA TYR A 239 -14.84 4.98 -8.43
C TYR A 239 -13.36 5.30 -8.68
N LEU A 240 -12.83 5.02 -9.87
CA LEU A 240 -11.43 5.29 -10.21
C LEU A 240 -11.13 6.80 -10.15
N GLU A 241 -12.03 7.63 -10.68
CA GLU A 241 -11.88 9.08 -10.70
C GLU A 241 -11.77 9.67 -9.28
N ARG A 242 -12.70 9.29 -8.36
CA ARG A 242 -12.65 9.79 -6.98
C ARG A 242 -11.44 9.29 -6.18
N ASN A 243 -10.82 8.19 -6.61
CA ASN A 243 -9.60 7.65 -6.02
C ASN A 243 -8.32 8.09 -6.75
N GLY A 244 -8.37 9.08 -7.62
CA GLY A 244 -7.19 9.63 -8.31
C GLY A 244 -6.55 8.68 -9.31
N VAL A 245 -7.30 7.66 -9.78
CA VAL A 245 -6.87 6.73 -10.82
C VAL A 245 -7.47 7.14 -12.16
N ALA A 246 -6.65 7.07 -13.23
CA ALA A 246 -7.11 7.44 -14.55
C ALA A 246 -8.30 6.57 -15.00
N VAL A 247 -9.40 7.18 -15.43
CA VAL A 247 -10.60 6.48 -15.94
C VAL A 247 -10.31 5.60 -17.14
N ALA A 248 -9.22 5.86 -17.86
CA ALA A 248 -8.71 5.02 -18.94
C ALA A 248 -8.49 3.55 -18.53
N VAL A 249 -8.25 3.26 -17.26
CA VAL A 249 -8.15 1.90 -16.73
C VAL A 249 -9.45 1.12 -16.95
N ALA A 250 -10.61 1.75 -16.73
CA ALA A 250 -11.91 1.12 -17.00
C ALA A 250 -12.10 0.80 -18.50
N ASP A 251 -11.65 1.69 -19.39
CA ASP A 251 -11.71 1.47 -20.84
C ASP A 251 -10.77 0.33 -21.27
N LEU A 252 -9.58 0.27 -20.68
CA LEU A 252 -8.65 -0.84 -20.90
C LEU A 252 -9.22 -2.17 -20.41
N MET A 253 -9.79 -2.20 -19.20
CA MET A 253 -10.49 -3.39 -18.68
C MET A 253 -11.56 -3.85 -19.66
N ARG A 254 -12.37 -2.93 -20.21
CA ARG A 254 -13.42 -3.25 -21.17
C ARG A 254 -12.88 -3.83 -22.49
N ALA A 255 -11.71 -3.38 -22.93
CA ALA A 255 -11.10 -3.78 -24.19
C ALA A 255 -10.42 -5.15 -24.12
N VAL A 256 -9.94 -5.58 -22.97
CA VAL A 256 -9.22 -6.86 -22.78
C VAL A 256 -10.23 -7.99 -22.60
N PRO A 257 -10.24 -9.03 -23.47
CA PRO A 257 -11.13 -10.17 -23.29
C PRO A 257 -10.91 -10.85 -21.93
N ASN A 258 -12.00 -11.28 -21.27
CA ASN A 258 -11.94 -11.92 -19.95
C ASN A 258 -11.06 -13.19 -19.87
N ARG A 259 -10.82 -13.85 -20.99
CA ARG A 259 -9.94 -15.04 -21.09
C ARG A 259 -8.46 -14.67 -21.28
N ARG A 260 -8.14 -13.39 -21.28
CA ARG A 260 -6.76 -12.87 -21.39
C ARG A 260 -6.52 -11.93 -20.23
N LEU A 261 -5.35 -12.03 -19.66
CA LEU A 261 -4.86 -11.08 -18.67
C LEU A 261 -3.88 -10.14 -19.40
N ARG A 262 -4.10 -8.83 -19.29
CA ARG A 262 -3.14 -7.82 -19.69
C ARG A 262 -2.41 -7.32 -18.47
N LEU A 263 -1.12 -7.63 -18.34
CA LEU A 263 -0.26 -7.04 -17.34
C LEU A 263 0.04 -5.57 -17.70
N LEU A 264 0.02 -4.72 -16.70
CA LEU A 264 0.42 -3.33 -16.81
C LEU A 264 1.92 -3.21 -16.56
N SER A 265 2.60 -2.41 -17.40
CA SER A 265 4.01 -2.07 -17.19
C SER A 265 4.15 -1.05 -16.07
N SER A 266 5.38 -0.88 -15.56
CA SER A 266 5.70 0.15 -14.57
C SER A 266 5.30 1.55 -15.04
N ASP A 267 5.60 1.89 -16.30
CA ASP A 267 5.23 3.17 -16.89
C ASP A 267 3.71 3.36 -16.97
N GLU A 268 2.96 2.30 -17.31
CA GLU A 268 1.49 2.33 -17.32
C GLU A 268 0.91 2.47 -15.92
N LEU A 269 1.48 1.79 -14.92
CA LEU A 269 1.06 1.93 -13.52
C LEU A 269 1.21 3.37 -13.05
N HIS A 270 2.36 3.97 -13.33
CA HIS A 270 2.62 5.37 -13.01
C HIS A 270 1.70 6.32 -13.79
N LEU A 271 1.55 6.12 -15.11
CA LEU A 271 0.69 6.94 -15.98
C LEU A 271 -0.78 6.92 -15.54
N TYR A 272 -1.26 5.78 -15.06
CA TYR A 272 -2.66 5.64 -14.62
C TYR A 272 -2.88 5.98 -13.15
N GLY A 273 -1.85 6.40 -12.42
CA GLY A 273 -1.96 6.71 -11.01
C GLY A 273 -2.20 5.48 -10.14
N LEU A 274 -1.72 4.31 -10.55
CA LEU A 274 -1.82 3.06 -9.79
C LEU A 274 -0.56 2.77 -8.96
N ASP A 275 0.48 3.58 -9.05
CA ASP A 275 1.75 3.46 -8.34
C ASP A 275 2.13 4.77 -7.67
N GLY A 276 2.82 4.71 -6.53
CA GLY A 276 3.25 5.87 -5.76
C GLY A 276 2.16 6.49 -4.90
N VAL A 277 2.29 7.77 -4.61
CA VAL A 277 1.34 8.52 -3.77
C VAL A 277 0.07 8.82 -4.56
N ASN A 278 -1.07 8.69 -3.91
CA ASN A 278 -2.36 9.07 -4.49
C ASN A 278 -2.42 10.59 -4.68
N PRO A 279 -2.56 11.11 -5.91
CA PRO A 279 -2.51 12.55 -6.17
C PRO A 279 -3.64 13.32 -5.49
N VAL A 280 -4.83 12.72 -5.36
CA VAL A 280 -5.97 13.37 -4.69
C VAL A 280 -5.72 13.45 -3.18
N GLN A 281 -5.13 12.43 -2.59
CA GLN A 281 -4.76 12.42 -1.18
C GLN A 281 -3.63 13.41 -0.90
N ASP A 282 -2.61 13.45 -1.75
CA ASP A 282 -1.52 14.42 -1.64
C ASP A 282 -2.04 15.88 -1.68
N ASP A 283 -2.97 16.17 -2.58
CA ASP A 283 -3.64 17.48 -2.63
C ASP A 283 -4.44 17.79 -1.35
N LEU A 284 -5.17 16.81 -0.81
CA LEU A 284 -5.90 16.97 0.45
C LEU A 284 -4.96 17.24 1.63
N ASP A 285 -3.88 16.49 1.73
CA ASP A 285 -2.88 16.66 2.78
C ASP A 285 -2.17 18.00 2.66
N ARG A 286 -1.88 18.43 1.44
CA ARG A 286 -1.34 19.74 1.16
C ARG A 286 -2.30 20.86 1.61
N LEU A 287 -3.60 20.72 1.34
CA LEU A 287 -4.62 21.68 1.81
C LEU A 287 -4.76 21.67 3.34
N ARG A 288 -4.69 20.51 3.98
CA ARG A 288 -4.70 20.41 5.46
C ARG A 288 -3.49 21.12 6.07
N LEU A 289 -2.29 20.86 5.52
CA LEU A 289 -1.05 21.52 5.96
C LEU A 289 -1.10 23.03 5.73
N MET A 290 -1.67 23.48 4.60
CA MET A 290 -1.83 24.90 4.33
C MET A 290 -2.71 25.61 5.38
N ARG A 291 -3.80 24.95 5.80
CA ARG A 291 -4.68 25.46 6.86
C ARG A 291 -4.02 25.45 8.24
N LYS A 292 -3.21 24.41 8.53
CA LYS A 292 -2.56 24.19 9.83
C LYS A 292 -1.30 25.04 9.99
N CYS A 293 -0.45 25.07 8.97
CA CYS A 293 0.92 25.59 9.04
C CYS A 293 1.16 26.83 8.15
N GLY A 294 0.20 27.17 7.31
CA GLY A 294 0.27 28.31 6.40
C GLY A 294 0.92 27.99 5.05
N GLU A 295 0.70 28.88 4.09
CA GLU A 295 1.15 28.72 2.70
C GLU A 295 2.68 28.69 2.57
N ASP A 296 3.39 29.50 3.36
CA ASP A 296 4.85 29.58 3.33
C ASP A 296 5.49 28.24 3.74
N PHE A 297 4.95 27.59 4.77
CA PHE A 297 5.38 26.26 5.21
C PHE A 297 5.24 25.24 4.07
N VAL A 298 4.05 25.17 3.44
CA VAL A 298 3.78 24.23 2.35
C VAL A 298 4.72 24.48 1.16
N ARG A 299 4.92 25.74 0.77
CA ARG A 299 5.84 26.11 -0.30
C ARG A 299 7.28 25.64 -0.02
N ARG A 300 7.76 25.82 1.20
CA ARG A 300 9.10 25.35 1.62
C ARG A 300 9.19 23.82 1.64
N ARG A 301 8.14 23.14 2.13
CA ARG A 301 8.04 21.68 2.14
C ARG A 301 8.03 21.12 0.72
N ASP A 302 7.24 21.64 -0.19
CA ASP A 302 7.21 21.24 -1.59
C ASP A 302 8.59 21.46 -2.26
N GLY A 303 9.25 22.57 -1.94
CA GLY A 303 10.62 22.84 -2.40
C GLY A 303 11.64 21.82 -1.90
N PHE A 304 11.52 21.42 -0.62
CA PHE A 304 12.35 20.37 -0.03
C PHE A 304 12.12 19.02 -0.71
N LEU A 305 10.86 18.58 -0.87
CA LEU A 305 10.52 17.28 -1.47
C LEU A 305 11.10 17.15 -2.89
N ARG A 306 10.91 18.16 -3.74
CA ARG A 306 11.50 18.18 -5.09
C ARG A 306 13.05 18.15 -5.06
N ALA A 307 13.65 18.88 -4.14
CA ALA A 307 15.10 18.89 -4.02
C ALA A 307 15.64 17.55 -3.47
N PHE A 308 14.92 16.91 -2.57
CA PHE A 308 15.26 15.61 -2.02
C PHE A 308 15.22 14.51 -3.10
N GLU A 309 14.17 14.47 -3.89
CA GLU A 309 14.04 13.56 -5.02
C GLU A 309 15.22 13.72 -6.01
N LEU A 310 15.50 14.96 -6.43
CA LEU A 310 16.54 15.23 -7.41
C LEU A 310 17.98 15.01 -6.89
N ARG A 311 18.24 15.20 -5.61
CA ARG A 311 19.61 15.24 -5.06
C ARG A 311 19.97 14.03 -4.22
N CYS A 312 18.99 13.47 -3.51
CA CYS A 312 19.20 12.37 -2.60
C CYS A 312 18.79 11.02 -3.21
N GLN A 313 17.60 10.93 -3.82
CA GLN A 313 17.08 9.67 -4.36
C GLN A 313 17.68 9.25 -5.71
N SER A 314 18.22 10.18 -6.49
CA SER A 314 18.68 9.90 -7.86
C SER A 314 19.87 8.94 -7.97
N LYS A 315 20.47 8.53 -6.87
CA LYS A 315 21.75 7.80 -6.85
C LYS A 315 21.65 6.35 -6.37
N GLY A 316 20.48 5.85 -6.00
CA GLY A 316 20.32 4.48 -5.49
C GLY A 316 21.15 4.22 -4.21
N GLU A 317 21.29 5.23 -3.37
CA GLU A 317 22.07 5.17 -2.13
C GLU A 317 21.35 4.34 -1.07
N GLU A 318 22.10 3.79 -0.12
CA GLU A 318 21.56 3.10 1.05
C GLU A 318 20.70 4.05 1.90
N LEU A 319 19.75 3.51 2.63
CA LEU A 319 18.77 4.27 3.43
C LEU A 319 19.44 5.27 4.39
N GLU A 320 20.57 4.90 4.99
CA GLU A 320 21.31 5.77 5.90
C GLU A 320 21.86 7.00 5.17
N ALA A 321 22.43 6.83 3.99
CA ALA A 321 22.93 7.93 3.16
C ALA A 321 21.78 8.84 2.67
N LEU A 322 20.61 8.28 2.34
CA LEU A 322 19.41 9.03 2.00
C LEU A 322 18.94 9.90 3.18
N ASN A 323 18.90 9.32 4.39
CA ASN A 323 18.51 10.04 5.60
C ASN A 323 19.49 11.17 5.91
N GLU A 324 20.79 10.93 5.85
CA GLU A 324 21.80 11.96 6.08
C GLU A 324 21.71 13.10 5.05
N CYS A 325 21.51 12.75 3.77
CA CYS A 325 21.27 13.72 2.70
C CYS A 325 20.04 14.57 2.98
N GLY A 326 18.93 13.96 3.35
CA GLY A 326 17.67 14.65 3.67
C GLY A 326 17.78 15.58 4.87
N LEU A 327 18.36 15.11 5.97
CA LEU A 327 18.58 15.92 7.17
C LEU A 327 19.46 17.15 6.90
N LYS A 328 20.50 17.03 6.08
CA LYS A 328 21.31 18.17 5.64
C LYS A 328 20.55 19.10 4.71
N LEU A 329 19.72 18.53 3.83
CA LEU A 329 18.99 19.31 2.84
C LEU A 329 17.87 20.14 3.48
N ARG A 330 17.10 19.58 4.44
CA ARG A 330 15.94 20.25 5.07
C ARG A 330 16.30 21.58 5.73
N THR A 331 17.50 21.71 6.28
CA THR A 331 17.96 22.97 6.91
C THR A 331 18.00 24.14 5.94
N ARG A 332 18.27 23.89 4.64
CA ARG A 332 18.27 24.91 3.59
C ARG A 332 16.87 25.46 3.29
N PHE A 333 15.84 24.71 3.67
CA PHE A 333 14.44 25.10 3.52
C PHE A 333 13.83 25.61 4.83
N GLY A 334 14.68 25.85 5.86
CA GLY A 334 14.25 26.38 7.16
C GLY A 334 13.49 25.37 8.01
N PHE A 335 13.84 24.08 7.92
CA PHE A 335 13.31 23.02 8.77
C PHE A 335 14.35 22.52 9.78
N PRO A 336 13.92 22.07 10.98
CA PRO A 336 12.52 22.00 11.44
C PRO A 336 11.87 23.38 11.64
N ASP A 337 10.57 23.45 11.38
CA ASP A 337 9.78 24.67 11.56
C ASP A 337 9.46 24.92 13.04
N THR A 338 9.45 26.18 13.47
CA THR A 338 9.22 26.55 14.87
C THR A 338 7.75 26.47 15.31
N VAL A 339 6.81 26.66 14.38
CA VAL A 339 5.36 26.66 14.65
C VAL A 339 4.75 25.30 14.34
N CYS A 340 5.16 24.71 13.22
CA CYS A 340 4.70 23.41 12.77
C CYS A 340 5.82 22.36 12.82
N PHE A 341 6.42 22.20 13.98
CA PHE A 341 7.56 21.30 14.18
C PHE A 341 7.24 19.84 13.76
N ALA A 342 6.12 19.29 14.23
CA ALA A 342 5.72 17.93 13.96
C ALA A 342 5.45 17.63 12.47
N GLU A 343 5.05 18.65 11.69
CA GLU A 343 4.79 18.53 10.25
C GLU A 343 6.04 18.78 9.40
N SER A 344 7.15 19.08 10.03
CA SER A 344 8.41 19.33 9.33
C SER A 344 8.91 18.02 8.67
N PRO A 345 9.48 18.10 7.47
CA PRO A 345 10.07 16.92 6.84
C PRO A 345 11.08 16.25 7.77
N MET A 346 10.97 14.92 7.90
CA MET A 346 11.85 14.09 8.73
C MET A 346 11.84 14.47 10.22
N SER A 347 10.71 14.97 10.74
CA SER A 347 10.54 15.34 12.17
C SER A 347 10.67 14.14 13.11
N GLU A 348 10.43 12.92 12.64
CA GLU A 348 10.62 11.68 13.40
C GLU A 348 12.05 11.53 13.93
N PHE A 349 13.05 12.01 13.21
CA PHE A 349 14.44 12.00 13.69
C PHE A 349 14.66 12.96 14.87
N ASP A 350 14.00 14.12 14.86
CA ASP A 350 14.06 15.10 15.93
C ASP A 350 13.34 14.59 17.19
N LEU A 351 12.18 13.96 17.01
CA LEU A 351 11.41 13.35 18.08
C LEU A 351 12.17 12.18 18.73
N ALA A 352 12.81 11.32 17.93
CA ALA A 352 13.64 10.23 18.43
C ALA A 352 14.87 10.75 19.18
N ALA A 353 15.49 11.82 18.72
CA ALA A 353 16.61 12.46 19.43
C ALA A 353 16.18 13.10 20.75
N ALA A 354 15.01 13.74 20.79
CA ALA A 354 14.45 14.32 22.01
C ALA A 354 14.09 13.24 23.04
N ALA A 355 13.50 12.11 22.62
CA ALA A 355 13.18 10.99 23.50
C ALA A 355 14.46 10.40 24.15
N LYS A 356 15.51 10.17 23.36
CA LYS A 356 16.80 9.69 23.88
C LYS A 356 17.46 10.67 24.85
N ALA A 357 17.29 11.97 24.65
CA ALA A 357 17.81 12.99 25.56
C ALA A 357 17.09 13.00 26.91
N GLN A 358 15.80 12.60 26.94
CA GLN A 358 15.01 12.49 28.19
C GLN A 358 15.32 11.19 28.94
N GLU A 359 15.75 10.13 28.24
CA GLU A 359 16.14 8.86 28.85
C GLU A 359 17.57 8.85 29.37
N ALA A 360 18.40 9.83 28.98
CA ALA A 360 19.76 9.95 29.53
C ALA A 360 19.69 10.25 31.02
N PRO A 361 20.32 9.42 31.90
CA PRO A 361 20.29 9.66 33.34
C PRO A 361 20.91 11.03 33.61
N GLU A 362 20.24 11.81 34.45
CA GLU A 362 20.74 13.07 34.97
C GLU A 362 22.11 12.77 35.61
N GLU A 363 23.20 13.19 34.96
CA GLU A 363 24.55 13.02 35.46
C GLU A 363 24.59 13.67 36.85
N GLN A 364 24.59 12.81 37.88
CA GLN A 364 24.60 13.24 39.26
C GLN A 364 25.68 14.29 39.40
N ALA A 365 25.29 15.51 39.74
CA ALA A 365 26.20 16.58 40.09
C ALA A 365 27.19 16.04 41.11
N ILE A 366 28.42 15.87 40.69
CA ILE A 366 29.51 15.43 41.56
C ILE A 366 29.59 16.47 42.69
N GLU A 367 29.11 16.07 43.88
CA GLU A 367 29.20 16.87 45.07
C GLU A 367 30.69 17.21 45.28
N PRO A 368 31.06 18.48 45.42
CA PRO A 368 32.46 18.85 45.59
C PRO A 368 32.98 18.22 46.88
N LEU A 369 34.05 17.43 46.74
CA LEU A 369 34.75 16.80 47.84
C LEU A 369 35.04 17.85 48.93
N PRO A 370 34.76 17.55 50.24
CA PRO A 370 35.09 18.45 51.31
C PRO A 370 36.62 18.72 51.36
N PRO A 371 37.02 19.94 51.76
CA PRO A 371 38.42 20.31 51.76
C PRO A 371 39.23 19.40 52.67
N VAL A 372 40.33 18.86 52.18
CA VAL A 372 41.29 18.04 52.93
C VAL A 372 41.80 18.89 54.06
N GLN A 373 41.48 18.51 55.34
CA GLN A 373 42.07 19.08 56.53
C GLN A 373 43.55 18.69 56.57
N SER A 374 44.43 19.67 56.46
CA SER A 374 45.88 19.50 56.66
C SER A 374 46.15 19.08 58.11
N GLU A 375 46.55 17.86 58.34
CA GLU A 375 47.08 17.35 59.63
C GLU A 375 48.38 18.08 59.96
N GLU A 376 48.33 18.84 61.04
CA GLU A 376 49.49 19.51 61.66
C GLU A 376 50.48 18.45 62.17
N ALA A 377 51.72 18.53 61.68
CA ALA A 377 52.81 17.66 62.11
C ALA A 377 53.22 17.99 63.59
N PRO A 378 53.48 16.98 64.47
CA PRO A 378 53.92 17.24 65.80
C PRO A 378 55.36 17.70 65.80
N SER A 379 55.62 18.87 66.42
CA SER A 379 56.96 19.40 66.73
C SER A 379 57.63 18.54 67.82
N GLY A 380 58.60 17.75 67.44
CA GLY A 380 59.50 17.07 68.35
C GLY A 380 60.77 17.90 68.57
N THR A 381 60.93 18.37 69.82
CA THR A 381 62.17 19.01 70.29
C THR A 381 63.20 17.95 70.66
N PRO A 382 64.49 18.15 70.41
CA PRO A 382 65.52 17.19 70.80
C PRO A 382 66.06 17.50 72.17
N GLN A 383 66.29 16.46 72.92
CA GLN A 383 67.35 16.37 73.97
C GLN A 383 68.27 15.21 73.64
#